data_3a3c70e734d1435a497bd064046e1f1c
#
_entry.id   3a3c70e734d1435a497bd064046e1f1c
#
_cell.length_a   1.000
_cell.length_b   1.000
_cell.length_c   1.000
_cell.angle_alpha   90.00
_cell.angle_beta   90.00
_cell.angle_gamma   90.00
#
_symmetry.space_group_name_H-M   'P 1'
#
loop_
_entity.id
_entity.type
_entity.pdbx_description
1 polymer ?
#
loop_
_entity_poly.entity_id
_entity_poly.type
_entity_poly.pdbx_seq_one_letter_code
_entity_poly.pdbx_strand_id
1 'polypeptide(L)'
;MSWLAGVDGCRAGWFRVSRNPHSGELRFGLVPTSDALLEEAPKPSIVALDMPIGLPTSGARECDVAARACLGPRRSSVFPAPIRAARDASSRGEADAITRAISGKGVSAQ
;
A
#
# COMPACT_ATOMS: atom_id res chain seq x y z
N MET A 1 -23.66 10.79 -9.52
CA MET A 1 -23.68 10.09 -8.22
C MET A 1 -22.26 9.65 -7.87
N SER A 2 -21.88 9.96 -6.66
CA SER A 2 -20.49 9.70 -6.22
C SER A 2 -20.37 8.29 -5.66
N TRP A 3 -19.52 7.48 -6.26
CA TRP A 3 -19.10 6.21 -5.67
C TRP A 3 -17.88 6.43 -4.79
N LEU A 4 -17.78 5.67 -3.73
CA LEU A 4 -16.60 5.59 -2.85
C LEU A 4 -15.95 4.24 -3.06
N ALA A 5 -14.63 4.18 -3.06
CA ALA A 5 -13.91 2.93 -3.19
C ALA A 5 -12.87 2.77 -2.08
N GLY A 6 -12.83 1.59 -1.48
CA GLY A 6 -11.75 1.11 -0.64
C GLY A 6 -10.93 0.08 -1.41
N VAL A 7 -9.63 0.15 -1.33
CA VAL A 7 -8.71 -0.68 -2.11
C VAL A 7 -7.59 -1.21 -1.23
N ASP A 8 -7.32 -2.49 -1.35
CA ASP A 8 -6.20 -3.14 -0.68
C ASP A 8 -5.41 -4.01 -1.67
N GLY A 9 -4.09 -4.02 -1.53
CA GLY A 9 -3.22 -4.82 -2.37
C GLY A 9 -3.32 -6.30 -2.04
N CYS A 10 -3.25 -7.15 -3.07
CA CYS A 10 -3.21 -8.60 -2.92
C CYS A 10 -2.31 -9.22 -3.99
N ARG A 11 -2.07 -10.54 -3.88
CA ARG A 11 -1.19 -11.25 -4.83
C ARG A 11 -1.66 -11.12 -6.28
N ALA A 12 -2.96 -11.06 -6.53
CA ALA A 12 -3.54 -10.96 -7.87
C ALA A 12 -3.66 -9.53 -8.41
N GLY A 13 -3.26 -8.52 -7.64
CA GLY A 13 -3.38 -7.11 -7.97
C GLY A 13 -4.00 -6.32 -6.84
N TRP A 14 -5.18 -5.77 -7.06
CA TRP A 14 -5.89 -4.95 -6.09
C TRP A 14 -7.30 -5.49 -5.85
N PHE A 15 -7.68 -5.63 -4.60
CA PHE A 15 -9.05 -5.90 -4.23
C PHE A 15 -9.77 -4.57 -3.97
N ARG A 16 -10.84 -4.33 -4.73
CA ARG A 16 -11.60 -3.09 -4.65
C ARG A 16 -13.02 -3.37 -4.18
N VAL A 17 -13.48 -2.60 -3.20
CA VAL A 17 -14.87 -2.53 -2.77
C VAL A 17 -15.39 -1.12 -3.07
N SER A 18 -16.43 -1.01 -3.87
CA SER A 18 -17.07 0.26 -4.20
C SER A 18 -18.46 0.31 -3.56
N ARG A 19 -18.80 1.47 -3.01
CA ARG A 19 -20.11 1.71 -2.39
C ARG A 19 -20.74 2.96 -2.96
N ASN A 20 -22.00 2.87 -3.32
CA ASN A 20 -22.85 4.02 -3.58
C ASN A 20 -23.43 4.49 -2.24
N PRO A 21 -23.09 5.70 -1.74
CA PRO A 21 -23.56 6.15 -0.45
C PRO A 21 -25.06 6.47 -0.39
N HIS A 22 -25.71 6.70 -1.54
CA HIS A 22 -27.14 7.00 -1.60
C HIS A 22 -28.01 5.73 -1.61
N SER A 23 -27.64 4.76 -2.46
CA SER A 23 -28.40 3.51 -2.59
C SER A 23 -27.93 2.42 -1.63
N GLY A 24 -26.70 2.55 -1.09
CA GLY A 24 -26.05 1.50 -0.31
C GLY A 24 -25.51 0.34 -1.16
N GLU A 25 -25.64 0.41 -2.48
CA GLU A 25 -25.16 -0.63 -3.38
C GLU A 25 -23.65 -0.85 -3.20
N LEU A 26 -23.27 -2.12 -3.15
CA LEU A 26 -21.88 -2.54 -3.06
C LEU A 26 -21.47 -3.29 -4.32
N ARG A 27 -20.27 -3.03 -4.80
CA ARG A 27 -19.59 -3.80 -5.84
C ARG A 27 -18.18 -4.09 -5.43
N PHE A 28 -17.69 -5.27 -5.72
CA PHE A 28 -16.33 -5.67 -5.36
C PHE A 28 -15.73 -6.59 -6.42
N GLY A 29 -14.42 -6.61 -6.47
CA GLY A 29 -13.68 -7.47 -7.38
C GLY A 29 -12.19 -7.20 -7.36
N LEU A 30 -11.48 -7.97 -8.16
CA LEU A 30 -10.05 -7.83 -8.37
C LEU A 30 -9.78 -6.90 -9.55
N VAL A 31 -8.83 -6.00 -9.37
CA VAL A 31 -8.38 -5.06 -10.39
C VAL A 31 -6.88 -5.30 -10.62
N PRO A 32 -6.45 -5.64 -11.85
CA PRO A 32 -5.08 -6.12 -12.07
C PRO A 32 -4.02 -5.04 -11.97
N THR A 33 -4.35 -3.78 -12.28
CA THR A 33 -3.39 -2.67 -12.32
C THR A 33 -3.87 -1.45 -11.56
N SER A 34 -2.93 -0.62 -11.11
CA SER A 34 -3.25 0.64 -10.43
C SER A 34 -4.00 1.62 -11.33
N ASP A 35 -3.72 1.65 -12.62
CA ASP A 35 -4.41 2.53 -13.55
C ASP A 35 -5.89 2.18 -13.65
N ALA A 36 -6.21 0.90 -13.71
CA ALA A 36 -7.58 0.41 -13.75
C ALA A 36 -8.38 0.75 -12.48
N LEU A 37 -7.73 0.96 -11.33
CA LEU A 37 -8.41 1.36 -10.09
C LEU A 37 -9.20 2.66 -10.23
N LEU A 38 -8.68 3.59 -11.01
CA LEU A 38 -9.25 4.93 -11.17
C LEU A 38 -10.22 5.02 -12.35
N GLU A 39 -10.06 4.15 -13.34
CA GLU A 39 -10.81 4.21 -14.60
C GLU A 39 -11.95 3.20 -14.69
N GLU A 40 -11.86 2.07 -13.98
CA GLU A 40 -12.88 1.03 -14.05
C GLU A 40 -14.21 1.46 -13.43
N ALA A 41 -15.29 1.18 -14.12
CA ALA A 41 -16.63 1.53 -13.65
C ALA A 41 -17.10 0.63 -12.47
N PRO A 42 -17.85 1.20 -11.52
CA PRO A 42 -18.23 2.61 -11.41
C PRO A 42 -17.05 3.49 -10.98
N LYS A 43 -16.84 4.59 -11.70
CA LYS A 43 -15.74 5.51 -11.41
C LYS A 43 -15.92 6.16 -10.02
N PRO A 44 -15.00 5.97 -9.09
CA PRO A 44 -15.13 6.53 -7.76
C PRO A 44 -14.75 8.01 -7.73
N SER A 45 -15.41 8.79 -6.89
CA SER A 45 -15.00 10.15 -6.59
C SER A 45 -13.95 10.23 -5.48
N ILE A 46 -13.92 9.21 -4.61
CA ILE A 46 -12.92 9.08 -3.55
C ILE A 46 -12.44 7.62 -3.54
N VAL A 47 -11.13 7.46 -3.48
CA VAL A 47 -10.48 6.15 -3.33
C VAL A 47 -9.66 6.18 -2.04
N ALA A 48 -9.97 5.27 -1.11
CA ALA A 48 -9.14 4.98 0.06
C ALA A 48 -8.21 3.81 -0.27
N LEU A 49 -6.93 4.06 -0.26
CA LEU A 49 -5.90 3.12 -0.66
C LEU A 49 -4.91 2.92 0.48
N ASP A 50 -4.78 1.67 0.95
CA ASP A 50 -3.80 1.33 1.98
C ASP A 50 -2.47 0.97 1.32
N MET A 51 -1.60 1.96 1.25
CA MET A 51 -0.22 1.80 0.77
C MET A 51 0.69 2.91 1.31
N PRO A 52 1.99 2.66 1.45
CA PRO A 52 2.93 3.71 1.81
C PRO A 52 3.01 4.78 0.71
N ILE A 53 2.91 6.04 1.09
CA ILE A 53 3.12 7.19 0.21
C ILE A 53 4.44 7.86 0.61
N GLY A 54 5.32 8.07 -0.35
CA GLY A 54 6.64 8.63 -0.10
C GLY A 54 7.62 7.58 0.44
N LEU A 55 8.26 6.85 -0.46
CA LEU A 55 9.27 5.86 -0.09
C LEU A 55 10.60 6.53 0.26
N PRO A 56 11.30 6.07 1.32
CA PRO A 56 12.60 6.61 1.69
C PRO A 56 13.69 6.16 0.70
N THR A 57 14.77 6.91 0.61
CA THR A 57 15.97 6.50 -0.15
C THR A 57 16.77 5.44 0.60
N SER A 58 16.76 5.51 1.93
CA SER A 58 17.39 4.53 2.82
C SER A 58 16.73 4.59 4.20
N GLY A 59 16.80 3.49 4.94
CA GLY A 59 16.31 3.41 6.33
C GLY A 59 14.78 3.56 6.45
N ALA A 60 14.35 4.07 7.61
CA ALA A 60 12.94 4.26 7.95
C ALA A 60 12.49 5.69 7.67
N ARG A 61 11.19 5.86 7.33
CA ARG A 61 10.57 7.18 7.23
C ARG A 61 10.37 7.77 8.64
N GLU A 62 10.50 9.08 8.76
CA GLU A 62 10.28 9.78 10.05
C GLU A 62 8.86 9.53 10.60
N CYS A 63 7.84 9.49 9.74
CA CYS A 63 6.47 9.20 10.15
C CYS A 63 6.31 7.81 10.77
N ASP A 64 7.00 6.81 10.24
CA ASP A 64 6.96 5.44 10.79
C ASP A 64 7.69 5.38 12.14
N VAL A 65 8.80 6.07 12.28
CA VAL A 65 9.54 6.18 13.56
C VAL A 65 8.66 6.86 14.62
N ALA A 66 8.01 7.95 14.29
CA ALA A 66 7.11 8.67 15.19
C ALA A 66 5.90 7.81 15.58
N ALA A 67 5.28 7.12 14.63
CA ALA A 67 4.15 6.23 14.88
C ALA A 67 4.54 5.06 15.81
N ARG A 68 5.71 4.46 15.60
CA ARG A 68 6.22 3.40 16.47
C ARG A 68 6.46 3.89 17.89
N ALA A 69 6.98 5.10 18.06
CA ALA A 69 7.17 5.72 19.36
C ALA A 69 5.83 5.95 20.08
N CYS A 70 4.81 6.45 19.37
CA CYS A 70 3.47 6.63 19.91
C CYS A 70 2.82 5.32 20.36
N LEU A 71 3.01 4.25 19.60
CA LEU A 71 2.39 2.95 19.89
C LEU A 71 3.08 2.18 21.02
N GLY A 72 4.34 2.53 21.36
CA GLY A 72 5.08 1.90 22.45
C GLY A 72 5.10 0.37 22.34
N PRO A 73 4.42 -0.37 23.24
CA PRO A 73 4.40 -1.85 23.21
C PRO A 73 3.87 -2.44 21.91
N ARG A 74 3.04 -1.70 21.18
CA ARG A 74 2.46 -2.11 19.89
C ARG A 74 3.25 -1.62 18.68
N ARG A 75 4.47 -1.14 18.86
CA ARG A 75 5.30 -0.59 17.76
C ARG A 75 5.50 -1.55 16.58
N SER A 76 5.43 -2.85 16.80
CA SER A 76 5.53 -3.86 15.75
C SER A 76 4.35 -3.85 14.77
N SER A 77 3.24 -3.17 15.10
CA SER A 77 2.11 -2.99 14.18
C SER A 77 2.40 -1.99 13.06
N VAL A 78 3.47 -1.19 13.19
CA VAL A 78 3.93 -0.30 12.12
C VAL A 78 5.01 -1.02 11.34
N PHE A 79 4.68 -1.41 10.11
CA PHE A 79 5.64 -2.04 9.19
C PHE A 79 6.47 -0.96 8.49
N PRO A 80 7.79 -1.13 8.41
CA PRO A 80 8.62 -0.20 7.66
C PRO A 80 8.31 -0.26 6.17
N ALA A 81 8.20 0.91 5.53
CA ALA A 81 8.05 0.99 4.09
C ALA A 81 9.33 0.50 3.39
N PRO A 82 9.21 -0.10 2.20
CA PRO A 82 10.38 -0.42 1.39
C PRO A 82 11.12 0.86 0.97
N ILE A 83 12.40 0.74 0.68
CA ILE A 83 13.16 1.85 0.09
C ILE A 83 12.76 2.02 -1.37
N ARG A 84 12.92 3.25 -1.88
CA ARG A 84 12.53 3.58 -3.26
C ARG A 84 13.20 2.70 -4.31
N ALA A 85 14.49 2.37 -4.14
CA ALA A 85 15.23 1.54 -5.07
C ALA A 85 14.70 0.10 -5.19
N ALA A 86 13.98 -0.41 -4.17
CA ALA A 86 13.41 -1.76 -4.17
C ALA A 86 12.02 -1.84 -4.84
N ARG A 87 11.42 -0.69 -5.17
CA ARG A 87 10.05 -0.63 -5.70
C ARG A 87 9.84 -1.45 -6.96
N ASP A 88 10.79 -1.41 -7.87
CA ASP A 88 10.68 -2.04 -9.19
C ASP A 88 11.33 -3.43 -9.24
N ALA A 89 11.69 -4.01 -8.09
CA ALA A 89 12.22 -5.35 -8.00
C ALA A 89 11.22 -6.39 -8.49
N SER A 90 11.70 -7.37 -9.26
CA SER A 90 10.86 -8.43 -9.84
C SER A 90 10.51 -9.55 -8.87
N SER A 91 11.22 -9.63 -7.74
CA SER A 91 11.00 -10.61 -6.70
C SER A 91 11.33 -10.05 -5.31
N ARG A 92 10.80 -10.72 -4.28
CA ARG A 92 11.15 -10.38 -2.90
C ARG A 92 12.64 -10.56 -2.61
N GLY A 93 13.26 -11.59 -3.17
CA GLY A 93 14.70 -11.82 -3.01
C GLY A 93 15.55 -10.69 -3.59
N GLU A 94 15.18 -10.18 -4.76
CA GLU A 94 15.82 -9.03 -5.38
C GLU A 94 15.62 -7.76 -4.55
N ALA A 95 14.39 -7.50 -4.10
CA ALA A 95 14.09 -6.36 -3.23
C ALA A 95 14.88 -6.42 -1.91
N ASP A 96 14.99 -7.59 -1.31
CA ASP A 96 15.77 -7.82 -0.09
C ASP A 96 17.26 -7.52 -0.31
N ALA A 97 17.83 -8.02 -1.41
CA ALA A 97 19.22 -7.78 -1.76
C ALA A 97 19.53 -6.28 -1.97
N ILE A 98 18.66 -5.57 -2.71
CA ILE A 98 18.79 -4.13 -2.94
C ILE A 98 18.70 -3.37 -1.60
N THR A 99 17.74 -3.73 -0.76
CA THR A 99 17.51 -3.06 0.52
C THR A 99 18.68 -3.28 1.49
N ARG A 100 19.23 -4.50 1.57
CA ARG A 100 20.40 -4.80 2.39
C ARG A 100 21.64 -4.04 1.94
N ALA A 101 21.85 -3.93 0.62
CA ALA A 101 23.00 -3.21 0.08
C ALA A 101 22.98 -1.71 0.45
N ILE A 102 21.80 -1.10 0.53
CA ILE A 102 21.64 0.34 0.80
C ILE A 102 21.43 0.62 2.29
N SER A 103 20.56 -0.13 2.97
CA SER A 103 20.12 0.16 4.35
C SER A 103 20.66 -0.82 5.40
N GLY A 104 21.37 -1.87 5.01
CA GLY A 104 21.93 -2.89 5.92
C GLY A 104 20.92 -3.86 6.49
N LYS A 105 19.62 -3.71 6.19
CA LYS A 105 18.53 -4.59 6.61
C LYS A 105 17.69 -4.99 5.40
N GLY A 106 17.12 -6.19 5.45
CA GLY A 106 16.20 -6.66 4.41
C GLY A 106 14.83 -6.00 4.45
N VAL A 107 13.99 -6.35 3.49
CA VAL A 107 12.59 -5.89 3.45
C VAL A 107 11.76 -6.55 4.54
N SER A 108 10.77 -5.80 5.04
CA SER A 108 9.80 -6.33 6.00
C SER A 108 8.92 -7.39 5.35
N ALA A 109 8.57 -8.40 6.11
CA ALA A 109 7.51 -9.33 5.73
C ALA A 109 6.15 -8.67 5.99
N GLN A 110 5.37 -8.48 4.95
CA GLN A 110 3.98 -8.03 5.00
C GLN A 110 3.09 -9.07 4.34
#